data_df40a0b0a071dc049b8194fd48c06392
#
_entry.id   df40a0b0a071dc049b8194fd48c06392
#
_cell.length_a   1.000
_cell.length_b   1.000
_cell.length_c   1.000
_cell.angle_alpha   90.00
_cell.angle_beta   90.00
_cell.angle_gamma   90.00
#
_symmetry.space_group_name_H-M   'P 1'
#
loop_
_entity.id
_entity.type
_entity.pdbx_description
1 polymer ?
#
loop_
_entity_poly.entity_id
_entity_poly.type
_entity_poly.pdbx_seq_one_letter_code
_entity_poly.pdbx_strand_id
1 'polypeptide(L)'
;MILKFILSIFVILFVISITPAYAQHHSGSLSPPIDLDGLQVAVSTTLFPEDFSYGDSKSTNLSIRFFDSETDVNIQSVTYRVKIFQDSNLVANEYFYDEDGKLDLKIKPTTGCQEKELWKCTVYNGEKHAIAGGYYARGDSLPTIQGPIFDKSGEYSVQVSIVGEPNPKTLTTQDLLVETFLHLPEKQIFEIKTTSAEEFPISVKSHNDEISNFEFNETLNKISYEIPFDWNDHSHSST
;
A
#
# COMPACT_ATOMS: atom_id res chain seq x y z
N MET A 1 5.19 40.24 -37.30
CA MET A 1 5.03 40.36 -35.83
C MET A 1 4.09 39.31 -35.23
N ILE A 2 2.95 39.03 -35.85
CA ILE A 2 1.94 38.07 -35.38
C ILE A 2 2.46 36.62 -35.29
N LEU A 3 3.29 36.17 -36.26
CA LEU A 3 3.83 34.81 -36.31
C LEU A 3 4.75 34.47 -35.11
N LYS A 4 5.54 35.44 -34.65
CA LYS A 4 6.42 35.29 -33.48
C LYS A 4 5.61 35.20 -32.18
N PHE A 5 4.46 35.86 -32.13
CA PHE A 5 3.58 35.82 -30.96
C PHE A 5 2.86 34.47 -30.85
N ILE A 6 2.42 33.90 -31.99
CA ILE A 6 1.76 32.57 -32.02
C ILE A 6 2.78 31.48 -31.62
N LEU A 7 4.04 31.57 -32.08
CA LEU A 7 5.07 30.59 -31.72
C LEU A 7 5.40 30.64 -30.21
N SER A 8 5.39 31.85 -29.61
CA SER A 8 5.66 32.04 -28.17
C SER A 8 4.53 31.44 -27.31
N ILE A 9 3.26 31.58 -27.74
CA ILE A 9 2.11 31.01 -27.04
C ILE A 9 2.12 29.48 -27.12
N PHE A 10 2.55 28.90 -28.26
CA PHE A 10 2.64 27.47 -28.43
C PHE A 10 3.74 26.84 -27.55
N VAL A 11 4.87 27.53 -27.36
CA VAL A 11 5.94 27.07 -26.45
C VAL A 11 5.49 27.14 -24.98
N ILE A 12 4.75 28.17 -24.59
CA ILE A 12 4.23 28.30 -23.22
C ILE A 12 3.17 27.22 -22.92
N LEU A 13 2.30 26.90 -23.87
CA LEU A 13 1.29 25.81 -23.73
C LEU A 13 1.95 24.43 -23.62
N PHE A 14 3.11 24.21 -24.26
CA PHE A 14 3.82 22.93 -24.18
C PHE A 14 4.56 22.72 -22.86
N VAL A 15 4.95 23.79 -22.17
CA VAL A 15 5.65 23.71 -20.87
C VAL A 15 4.69 23.44 -19.72
N ILE A 16 3.39 23.78 -19.84
CA ILE A 16 2.40 23.60 -18.79
C ILE A 16 1.88 22.15 -18.70
N SER A 17 2.12 21.31 -19.72
CA SER A 17 1.62 19.95 -19.78
C SER A 17 2.61 18.86 -19.29
N ILE A 18 3.75 19.24 -18.71
CA ILE A 18 4.63 18.30 -18.03
C ILE A 18 4.21 18.21 -16.57
N THR A 19 3.11 17.52 -16.30
CA THR A 19 2.88 16.99 -14.94
C THR A 19 3.92 15.89 -14.73
N PRO A 20 4.83 15.99 -13.74
CA PRO A 20 5.65 14.85 -13.40
C PRO A 20 4.75 13.71 -13.00
N ALA A 21 4.73 12.63 -13.77
CA ALA A 21 4.19 11.36 -13.33
C ALA A 21 5.11 10.88 -12.21
N TYR A 22 4.75 11.12 -10.98
CA TYR A 22 5.37 10.46 -9.86
C TYR A 22 4.93 9.00 -9.92
N ALA A 23 5.78 8.14 -10.46
CA ALA A 23 5.66 6.71 -10.25
C ALA A 23 5.91 6.49 -8.75
N GLN A 24 4.84 6.40 -7.98
CA GLN A 24 4.91 6.07 -6.55
C GLN A 24 5.10 4.57 -6.42
N HIS A 25 6.35 4.13 -6.45
CA HIS A 25 6.75 2.78 -6.05
C HIS A 25 6.95 2.74 -4.53
N HIS A 26 5.89 2.97 -3.76
CA HIS A 26 5.95 2.94 -2.30
C HIS A 26 5.03 1.84 -1.77
N SER A 27 5.43 1.22 -0.69
CA SER A 27 4.60 0.35 0.14
C SER A 27 3.46 1.11 0.83
N GLY A 28 3.07 2.25 0.27
CA GLY A 28 1.99 3.10 0.73
C GLY A 28 1.21 3.72 -0.42
N SER A 29 -0.07 3.94 -0.19
CA SER A 29 -0.99 4.55 -1.13
C SER A 29 -1.83 5.63 -0.45
N LEU A 30 -2.16 6.67 -1.22
CA LEU A 30 -3.00 7.78 -0.80
C LEU A 30 -4.22 7.84 -1.73
N SER A 31 -5.41 7.86 -1.16
CA SER A 31 -6.63 8.06 -1.95
C SER A 31 -6.72 9.49 -2.48
N PRO A 32 -7.41 9.71 -3.60
CA PRO A 32 -7.87 11.05 -3.95
C PRO A 32 -8.71 11.64 -2.81
N PRO A 33 -8.68 12.97 -2.61
CA PRO A 33 -9.59 13.64 -1.67
C PRO A 33 -11.05 13.43 -2.06
N ILE A 34 -11.90 13.20 -1.07
CA ILE A 34 -13.35 13.00 -1.22
C ILE A 34 -14.05 14.05 -0.38
N ASP A 35 -15.11 14.64 -0.92
CA ASP A 35 -15.95 15.56 -0.18
C ASP A 35 -16.88 14.80 0.77
N LEU A 36 -16.73 15.07 2.07
CA LEU A 36 -17.58 14.57 3.13
C LEU A 36 -18.31 15.77 3.76
N ASP A 37 -19.45 16.14 3.18
CA ASP A 37 -20.27 17.29 3.60
C ASP A 37 -19.47 18.61 3.74
N GLY A 38 -18.61 18.88 2.76
CA GLY A 38 -17.78 20.07 2.68
C GLY A 38 -16.46 19.98 3.46
N LEU A 39 -16.10 18.81 3.96
CA LEU A 39 -14.78 18.49 4.47
C LEU A 39 -14.06 17.63 3.42
N GLN A 40 -12.89 18.05 2.97
CA GLN A 40 -12.08 17.25 2.04
C GLN A 40 -11.28 16.23 2.82
N VAL A 41 -11.65 14.96 2.71
CA VAL A 41 -11.00 13.86 3.46
C VAL A 41 -10.25 12.93 2.54
N ALA A 42 -9.21 12.30 3.07
CA ALA A 42 -8.45 11.26 2.37
C ALA A 42 -8.10 10.10 3.31
N VAL A 43 -7.80 8.95 2.72
CA VAL A 43 -7.27 7.78 3.42
C VAL A 43 -5.89 7.48 2.86
N SER A 44 -4.91 7.29 3.75
CA SER A 44 -3.61 6.72 3.37
C SER A 44 -3.41 5.38 4.02
N THR A 45 -2.75 4.47 3.29
CA THR A 45 -2.30 3.17 3.79
C THR A 45 -0.80 3.05 3.61
N THR A 46 -0.10 2.51 4.59
CA THR A 46 1.36 2.35 4.53
C THR A 46 1.76 1.08 5.27
N LEU A 47 2.70 0.31 4.70
CA LEU A 47 3.35 -0.79 5.38
C LEU A 47 4.64 -0.31 6.06
N PHE A 48 4.94 -0.89 7.21
CA PHE A 48 6.19 -0.65 7.91
C PHE A 48 6.83 -1.98 8.36
N PRO A 49 8.10 -2.25 8.00
CA PRO A 49 8.96 -1.41 7.16
C PRO A 49 8.45 -1.31 5.71
N GLU A 50 8.77 -0.20 5.04
CA GLU A 50 8.29 0.08 3.66
C GLU A 50 8.77 -0.94 2.63
N ASP A 51 9.93 -1.54 2.85
CA ASP A 51 10.54 -2.58 2.01
C ASP A 51 10.16 -3.99 2.46
N PHE A 52 9.07 -4.14 3.22
CA PHE A 52 8.63 -5.45 3.68
C PHE A 52 8.39 -6.39 2.50
N SER A 53 9.00 -7.57 2.55
CA SER A 53 8.70 -8.69 1.66
C SER A 53 8.45 -9.95 2.48
N TYR A 54 7.60 -10.82 1.95
CA TYR A 54 7.34 -12.10 2.61
C TYR A 54 8.65 -12.89 2.81
N GLY A 55 8.82 -13.43 4.01
CA GLY A 55 10.01 -14.20 4.41
C GLY A 55 11.09 -13.38 5.13
N ASP A 56 11.05 -12.05 5.10
CA ASP A 56 12.05 -11.22 5.80
C ASP A 56 11.77 -11.14 7.30
N SER A 57 10.51 -11.04 7.67
CA SER A 57 10.09 -11.02 9.08
C SER A 57 8.80 -11.79 9.28
N LYS A 58 8.54 -12.18 10.53
CA LYS A 58 7.29 -12.88 10.90
C LYS A 58 6.08 -11.96 10.97
N SER A 59 6.27 -10.65 10.89
CA SER A 59 5.19 -9.67 10.96
C SER A 59 5.60 -8.34 10.36
N THR A 60 4.61 -7.61 9.86
CA THR A 60 4.70 -6.20 9.43
C THR A 60 3.58 -5.40 10.08
N ASN A 61 3.64 -4.08 10.01
CA ASN A 61 2.55 -3.22 10.43
C ASN A 61 1.89 -2.56 9.21
N LEU A 62 0.55 -2.57 9.19
CA LEU A 62 -0.25 -1.81 8.26
C LEU A 62 -0.83 -0.61 9.00
N SER A 63 -0.48 0.59 8.58
CA SER A 63 -1.03 1.84 9.09
C SER A 63 -2.09 2.36 8.13
N ILE A 64 -3.26 2.71 8.64
CA ILE A 64 -4.37 3.31 7.91
C ILE A 64 -4.70 4.63 8.59
N ARG A 65 -4.63 5.74 7.84
CA ARG A 65 -4.88 7.07 8.36
C ARG A 65 -6.05 7.71 7.61
N PHE A 66 -7.02 8.23 8.35
CA PHE A 66 -8.13 9.03 7.84
C PHE A 66 -7.96 10.47 8.32
N PHE A 67 -7.94 11.43 7.40
CA PHE A 67 -7.56 12.79 7.73
C PHE A 67 -8.20 13.82 6.78
N ASP A 68 -8.29 15.05 7.25
CA ASP A 68 -8.63 16.22 6.44
C ASP A 68 -7.44 16.54 5.52
N SER A 69 -7.63 16.42 4.21
CA SER A 69 -6.59 16.60 3.21
C SER A 69 -6.12 18.04 3.02
N GLU A 70 -6.91 19.03 3.48
CA GLU A 70 -6.54 20.45 3.42
C GLU A 70 -5.65 20.86 4.60
N THR A 71 -5.93 20.32 5.79
CA THR A 71 -5.23 20.70 7.03
C THR A 71 -4.22 19.66 7.51
N ASP A 72 -4.20 18.48 6.92
CA ASP A 72 -3.39 17.31 7.31
C ASP A 72 -3.66 16.85 8.76
N VAL A 73 -4.86 17.12 9.28
CA VAL A 73 -5.27 16.72 10.63
C VAL A 73 -6.10 15.45 10.60
N ASN A 74 -5.76 14.48 11.46
CA ASN A 74 -6.49 13.23 11.58
C ASN A 74 -7.93 13.47 12.05
N ILE A 75 -8.86 12.72 11.49
CA ILE A 75 -10.25 12.64 11.96
C ILE A 75 -10.28 11.61 13.08
N GLN A 76 -10.71 12.04 14.26
CA GLN A 76 -10.67 11.23 15.48
C GLN A 76 -11.91 10.35 15.66
N SER A 77 -11.79 9.30 16.49
CA SER A 77 -12.89 8.42 16.91
C SER A 77 -13.54 7.68 15.74
N VAL A 78 -12.74 7.06 14.91
CA VAL A 78 -13.15 6.44 13.65
C VAL A 78 -13.31 4.93 13.78
N THR A 79 -14.42 4.41 13.28
CA THR A 79 -14.61 2.98 13.06
C THR A 79 -14.32 2.63 11.61
N TYR A 80 -13.32 1.80 11.39
CA TYR A 80 -12.90 1.29 10.09
C TYR A 80 -13.44 -0.11 9.85
N ARG A 81 -13.99 -0.36 8.68
CA ARG A 81 -14.09 -1.72 8.15
C ARG A 81 -12.99 -1.90 7.13
N VAL A 82 -12.06 -2.80 7.41
CA VAL A 82 -10.91 -3.07 6.55
C VAL A 82 -11.11 -4.40 5.84
N LYS A 83 -11.08 -4.35 4.51
CA LYS A 83 -11.02 -5.54 3.66
C LYS A 83 -9.71 -5.53 2.90
N ILE A 84 -9.02 -6.66 2.86
CA ILE A 84 -7.79 -6.82 2.08
C ILE A 84 -8.04 -7.91 1.04
N PHE A 85 -7.67 -7.59 -0.19
CA PHE A 85 -7.77 -8.52 -1.33
C PHE A 85 -6.38 -8.77 -1.91
N GLN A 86 -6.19 -9.98 -2.41
CA GLN A 86 -5.05 -10.39 -3.20
C GLN A 86 -5.56 -11.09 -4.46
N ASP A 87 -5.17 -10.63 -5.62
CA ASP A 87 -5.66 -11.16 -6.92
C ASP A 87 -7.20 -11.30 -6.93
N SER A 88 -7.91 -10.29 -6.48
CA SER A 88 -9.38 -10.26 -6.32
C SER A 88 -9.95 -11.25 -5.27
N ASN A 89 -9.12 -12.02 -4.58
CA ASN A 89 -9.56 -12.88 -3.49
C ASN A 89 -9.56 -12.13 -2.17
N LEU A 90 -10.68 -12.14 -1.47
CA LEU A 90 -10.77 -11.58 -0.12
C LEU A 90 -9.91 -12.40 0.84
N VAL A 91 -8.95 -11.76 1.52
CA VAL A 91 -8.06 -12.41 2.49
C VAL A 91 -8.29 -11.92 3.93
N ALA A 92 -8.85 -10.71 4.11
CA ALA A 92 -9.25 -10.21 5.42
C ALA A 92 -10.50 -9.33 5.32
N ASN A 93 -11.35 -9.35 6.38
CA ASN A 93 -12.54 -8.48 6.48
C ASN A 93 -12.96 -8.38 7.95
N GLU A 94 -12.67 -7.26 8.60
CA GLU A 94 -13.04 -7.05 10.00
C GLU A 94 -13.18 -5.55 10.32
N TYR A 95 -13.75 -5.26 11.50
CA TYR A 95 -13.95 -3.92 12.03
C TYR A 95 -12.86 -3.57 13.04
N PHE A 96 -12.35 -2.34 12.92
CA PHE A 96 -11.36 -1.77 13.82
C PHE A 96 -11.81 -0.38 14.27
N TYR A 97 -11.36 0.03 15.44
CA TYR A 97 -11.64 1.36 15.97
C TYR A 97 -10.33 2.04 16.36
N ASP A 98 -10.24 3.32 16.08
CA ASP A 98 -9.12 4.14 16.49
C ASP A 98 -9.58 5.51 17.00
N GLU A 99 -8.99 5.97 18.11
CA GLU A 99 -9.34 7.23 18.74
C GLU A 99 -8.68 8.43 18.04
N ASP A 100 -7.48 8.23 17.49
CA ASP A 100 -6.63 9.29 16.92
C ASP A 100 -6.76 9.42 15.40
N GLY A 101 -7.56 8.57 14.76
CA GLY A 101 -7.74 8.52 13.29
C GLY A 101 -6.55 7.91 12.54
N LYS A 102 -5.63 7.26 13.26
CA LYS A 102 -4.52 6.51 12.70
C LYS A 102 -4.49 5.09 13.24
N LEU A 103 -5.16 4.20 12.54
CA LEU A 103 -5.22 2.79 12.86
C LEU A 103 -3.92 2.08 12.50
N ASP A 104 -3.22 1.54 13.48
CA ASP A 104 -2.04 0.68 13.29
C ASP A 104 -2.41 -0.79 13.56
N LEU A 105 -2.20 -1.66 12.57
CA LEU A 105 -2.51 -3.09 12.60
C LEU A 105 -1.22 -3.90 12.49
N LYS A 106 -1.07 -4.89 13.34
CA LYS A 106 0.00 -5.88 13.20
C LYS A 106 -0.45 -7.01 12.30
N ILE A 107 0.22 -7.21 11.17
CA ILE A 107 -0.05 -8.30 10.23
C ILE A 107 0.95 -9.42 10.46
N LYS A 108 0.43 -10.65 10.61
CA LYS A 108 1.23 -11.89 10.70
C LYS A 108 0.89 -12.78 9.52
N PRO A 109 1.68 -12.75 8.44
CA PRO A 109 1.47 -13.64 7.30
C PRO A 109 1.55 -15.11 7.69
N THR A 110 0.65 -15.92 7.13
CA THR A 110 0.70 -17.38 7.26
C THR A 110 0.45 -18.02 5.90
N THR A 111 1.05 -19.18 5.67
CA THR A 111 0.86 -20.01 4.48
C THR A 111 0.02 -21.23 4.78
N GLY A 112 -0.41 -21.94 3.73
CA GLY A 112 -1.03 -23.27 3.88
C GLY A 112 -2.53 -23.26 4.14
N CYS A 113 -3.22 -22.14 3.84
CA CYS A 113 -4.68 -22.11 3.83
C CYS A 113 -5.25 -23.11 2.82
N GLN A 114 -6.13 -24.02 3.29
CA GLN A 114 -6.79 -25.04 2.47
C GLN A 114 -8.24 -24.63 2.09
N GLU A 115 -8.71 -23.50 2.62
CA GLU A 115 -10.06 -23.04 2.37
C GLU A 115 -10.18 -22.42 0.97
N LYS A 116 -11.31 -22.65 0.30
CA LYS A 116 -11.60 -21.99 -0.98
C LYS A 116 -11.71 -20.47 -0.85
N GLU A 117 -12.24 -20.02 0.27
CA GLU A 117 -12.36 -18.61 0.62
C GLU A 117 -11.25 -18.27 1.64
N LEU A 118 -10.19 -17.64 1.16
CA LEU A 118 -8.95 -17.42 1.92
C LEU A 118 -9.17 -16.67 3.24
N TRP A 119 -10.13 -15.74 3.28
CA TRP A 119 -10.47 -14.99 4.49
C TRP A 119 -10.92 -15.85 5.67
N LYS A 120 -11.38 -17.09 5.43
CA LYS A 120 -11.75 -18.05 6.49
C LYS A 120 -10.53 -18.58 7.26
N CYS A 121 -9.35 -18.50 6.70
CA CYS A 121 -8.10 -18.82 7.39
C CYS A 121 -7.56 -17.63 8.20
N THR A 122 -8.23 -16.48 8.16
CA THR A 122 -7.77 -15.28 8.83
C THR A 122 -8.35 -15.18 10.23
N VAL A 123 -7.48 -14.93 11.19
CA VAL A 123 -7.82 -14.81 12.62
C VAL A 123 -7.46 -13.40 13.09
N TYR A 124 -8.35 -12.82 13.88
CA TYR A 124 -8.18 -11.47 14.44
C TYR A 124 -7.98 -11.57 15.95
N ASN A 125 -6.99 -10.86 16.48
CA ASN A 125 -6.67 -10.85 17.90
C ASN A 125 -6.53 -9.40 18.40
N GLY A 126 -6.96 -9.18 19.62
CA GLY A 126 -6.95 -7.87 20.28
C GLY A 126 -8.19 -7.69 21.15
N GLU A 127 -8.29 -6.53 21.77
CA GLU A 127 -9.49 -6.13 22.49
C GLU A 127 -10.49 -5.49 21.53
N LYS A 128 -11.80 -5.67 21.80
CA LYS A 128 -12.87 -4.99 21.05
C LYS A 128 -13.38 -3.82 21.87
N HIS A 129 -13.50 -2.66 21.21
CA HIS A 129 -14.08 -1.48 21.83
C HIS A 129 -15.57 -1.71 22.13
N ALA A 130 -16.00 -1.47 23.39
CA ALA A 130 -17.31 -1.86 23.87
C ALA A 130 -18.48 -1.17 23.11
N ILE A 131 -18.28 0.04 22.62
CA ILE A 131 -19.30 0.83 21.93
C ILE A 131 -19.14 0.72 20.40
N ALA A 132 -17.93 0.95 19.89
CA ALA A 132 -17.66 0.93 18.44
C ALA A 132 -17.64 -0.48 17.85
N GLY A 133 -17.43 -1.53 18.67
CA GLY A 133 -17.49 -2.94 18.26
C GLY A 133 -16.25 -3.43 17.49
N GLY A 134 -15.35 -2.56 17.06
CA GLY A 134 -14.11 -2.88 16.35
C GLY A 134 -12.98 -3.26 17.30
N TYR A 135 -11.98 -3.99 16.79
CA TYR A 135 -10.72 -4.19 17.49
C TYR A 135 -9.97 -2.86 17.59
N TYR A 136 -9.30 -2.59 18.70
CA TYR A 136 -8.59 -1.34 18.93
C TYR A 136 -7.26 -1.57 19.64
N ALA A 137 -6.35 -0.59 19.51
CA ALA A 137 -5.09 -0.60 20.23
C ALA A 137 -5.32 -0.26 21.71
N ARG A 138 -4.64 -0.97 22.61
CA ARG A 138 -4.65 -0.67 24.04
C ARG A 138 -3.24 -0.60 24.57
N GLY A 139 -2.79 0.61 24.89
CA GLY A 139 -1.39 0.86 25.20
C GLY A 139 -0.51 0.45 24.02
N ASP A 140 0.53 -0.33 24.29
CA ASP A 140 1.43 -0.83 23.23
C ASP A 140 0.92 -2.04 22.47
N SER A 141 -0.29 -2.54 22.77
CA SER A 141 -0.87 -3.74 22.14
C SER A 141 -1.70 -3.35 20.92
N LEU A 142 -1.20 -3.65 19.73
CA LEU A 142 -1.90 -3.43 18.47
C LEU A 142 -2.86 -4.58 18.15
N PRO A 143 -4.01 -4.29 17.51
CA PRO A 143 -4.84 -5.32 16.90
C PRO A 143 -4.00 -6.13 15.89
N THR A 144 -4.18 -7.43 15.89
CA THR A 144 -3.40 -8.33 15.04
C THR A 144 -4.30 -9.06 14.07
N ILE A 145 -3.91 -9.10 12.80
CA ILE A 145 -4.50 -9.92 11.75
C ILE A 145 -3.48 -11.02 11.40
N GLN A 146 -3.89 -12.27 11.49
CA GLN A 146 -3.05 -13.42 11.16
C GLN A 146 -3.75 -14.28 10.11
N GLY A 147 -3.12 -14.47 8.95
CA GLY A 147 -3.74 -15.20 7.84
C GLY A 147 -2.89 -15.15 6.56
N PRO A 148 -3.46 -15.61 5.44
CA PRO A 148 -2.80 -15.56 4.12
C PRO A 148 -2.82 -14.14 3.56
N ILE A 149 -2.19 -13.21 4.29
CA ILE A 149 -2.13 -11.79 3.99
C ILE A 149 -0.67 -11.42 3.85
N PHE A 150 -0.28 -10.79 2.74
CA PHE A 150 1.11 -10.44 2.45
C PHE A 150 2.04 -11.67 2.47
N ASP A 151 1.51 -12.83 2.08
CA ASP A 151 2.23 -14.11 2.06
C ASP A 151 2.96 -14.38 0.74
N LYS A 152 2.85 -13.48 -0.23
CA LYS A 152 3.60 -13.46 -1.50
C LYS A 152 3.81 -12.03 -2.00
N SER A 153 4.64 -11.84 -3.00
CA SER A 153 4.81 -10.59 -3.74
C SER A 153 3.56 -10.24 -4.57
N GLY A 154 3.51 -9.01 -5.05
CA GLY A 154 2.46 -8.51 -5.92
C GLY A 154 1.55 -7.46 -5.26
N GLU A 155 0.47 -7.14 -5.95
CA GLU A 155 -0.47 -6.10 -5.54
C GLU A 155 -1.54 -6.63 -4.57
N TYR A 156 -1.80 -5.82 -3.55
CA TYR A 156 -2.89 -6.00 -2.61
C TYR A 156 -3.80 -4.77 -2.64
N SER A 157 -5.10 -4.97 -2.84
CA SER A 157 -6.09 -3.92 -2.68
C SER A 157 -6.55 -3.88 -1.22
N VAL A 158 -6.55 -2.69 -0.63
CA VAL A 158 -7.05 -2.43 0.72
C VAL A 158 -8.26 -1.52 0.62
N GLN A 159 -9.44 -2.10 0.80
CA GLN A 159 -10.69 -1.35 0.86
C GLN A 159 -10.98 -0.95 2.31
N VAL A 160 -11.07 0.35 2.53
CA VAL A 160 -11.36 0.96 3.83
C VAL A 160 -12.74 1.62 3.76
N SER A 161 -13.67 1.11 4.56
CA SER A 161 -14.95 1.79 4.78
C SER A 161 -14.89 2.50 6.13
N ILE A 162 -15.20 3.79 6.13
CA ILE A 162 -15.37 4.58 7.35
C ILE A 162 -16.82 4.42 7.78
N VAL A 163 -17.03 3.84 8.98
CA VAL A 163 -18.36 3.50 9.50
C VAL A 163 -18.56 4.19 10.85
N GLY A 164 -19.58 5.01 10.96
CA GLY A 164 -19.95 5.64 12.24
C GLY A 164 -19.03 6.79 12.68
N GLU A 165 -18.36 7.45 11.73
CA GLU A 165 -17.60 8.67 12.00
C GLU A 165 -18.58 9.88 11.98
N PRO A 166 -18.61 10.74 13.04
CA PRO A 166 -19.39 11.96 13.02
C PRO A 166 -18.68 13.03 12.18
N ASN A 167 -19.36 13.55 11.16
CA ASN A 167 -18.85 14.73 10.46
C ASN A 167 -18.75 15.91 11.43
N PRO A 168 -17.58 16.49 11.68
CA PRO A 168 -17.41 17.58 12.63
C PRO A 168 -18.18 18.86 12.25
N LYS A 169 -18.58 19.02 10.98
CA LYS A 169 -19.34 20.18 10.50
C LYS A 169 -20.86 19.99 10.58
N THR A 170 -21.34 18.78 10.29
CA THR A 170 -22.77 18.52 10.13
C THR A 170 -23.34 17.53 11.13
N LEU A 171 -22.49 16.83 11.88
CA LEU A 171 -22.87 15.75 12.80
C LEU A 171 -23.66 14.60 12.11
N THR A 172 -23.55 14.49 10.80
CA THR A 172 -24.09 13.37 10.05
C THR A 172 -23.07 12.26 9.94
N THR A 173 -23.52 11.02 9.91
CA THR A 173 -22.69 9.87 9.64
C THR A 173 -22.89 9.44 8.20
N GLN A 174 -21.83 9.30 7.45
CA GLN A 174 -21.85 8.77 6.09
C GLN A 174 -20.87 7.61 6.01
N ASP A 175 -21.29 6.53 5.38
CA ASP A 175 -20.37 5.43 5.06
C ASP A 175 -19.53 5.85 3.86
N LEU A 176 -18.22 6.00 4.08
CA LEU A 176 -17.25 6.30 3.05
C LEU A 176 -16.49 5.02 2.69
N LEU A 177 -16.43 4.68 1.42
CA LEU A 177 -15.63 3.57 0.92
C LEU A 177 -14.47 4.10 0.08
N VAL A 178 -13.27 3.72 0.46
CA VAL A 178 -12.03 4.09 -0.23
C VAL A 178 -11.24 2.83 -0.55
N GLU A 179 -10.62 2.78 -1.70
CA GLU A 179 -9.69 1.73 -2.09
C GLU A 179 -8.29 2.29 -2.26
N THR A 180 -7.31 1.59 -1.71
CA THR A 180 -5.88 1.90 -1.81
C THR A 180 -5.14 0.63 -2.21
N PHE A 181 -3.93 0.78 -2.75
CA PHE A 181 -3.15 -0.33 -3.23
C PHE A 181 -1.79 -0.37 -2.54
N LEU A 182 -1.36 -1.58 -2.19
CA LEU A 182 -0.04 -1.85 -1.62
C LEU A 182 0.66 -2.83 -2.55
N HIS A 183 1.89 -2.54 -2.92
CA HIS A 183 2.67 -3.43 -3.74
C HIS A 183 3.85 -4.00 -2.95
N LEU A 184 3.85 -5.33 -2.75
CA LEU A 184 4.91 -6.03 -2.06
C LEU A 184 5.99 -6.44 -3.04
N PRO A 185 7.27 -6.12 -2.75
CA PRO A 185 8.37 -6.48 -3.63
C PRO A 185 8.59 -7.99 -3.67
N GLU A 186 9.00 -8.46 -4.83
CA GLU A 186 9.56 -9.79 -4.99
C GLU A 186 11.01 -9.80 -4.51
N LYS A 187 11.33 -10.85 -3.75
CA LYS A 187 12.68 -11.08 -3.27
C LYS A 187 13.32 -12.23 -4.05
N GLN A 188 14.41 -11.93 -4.76
CA GLN A 188 15.22 -12.89 -5.47
C GLN A 188 16.60 -13.00 -4.84
N ILE A 189 17.18 -14.20 -4.84
CA ILE A 189 18.52 -14.44 -4.32
C ILE A 189 19.39 -14.94 -5.49
N PHE A 190 20.47 -14.22 -5.75
CA PHE A 190 21.44 -14.54 -6.78
C PHE A 190 22.76 -14.98 -6.13
N GLU A 191 23.27 -16.15 -6.50
CA GLU A 191 24.58 -16.64 -6.05
C GLU A 191 25.67 -16.04 -6.93
N ILE A 192 26.54 -15.25 -6.33
CA ILE A 192 27.72 -14.70 -7.01
C ILE A 192 28.92 -15.56 -6.73
N LYS A 193 29.67 -15.89 -7.81
CA LYS A 193 30.96 -16.57 -7.75
C LYS A 193 32.07 -15.62 -8.09
N THR A 194 33.04 -15.50 -7.20
CA THR A 194 34.26 -14.73 -7.45
C THR A 194 35.32 -15.56 -8.16
N THR A 195 36.34 -14.90 -8.70
CA THR A 195 37.50 -15.59 -9.30
C THR A 195 38.30 -16.39 -8.27
N SER A 196 38.21 -16.08 -6.99
CA SER A 196 38.76 -16.85 -5.87
C SER A 196 37.93 -18.09 -5.50
N ALA A 197 36.83 -18.38 -6.24
CA ALA A 197 35.86 -19.44 -5.98
C ALA A 197 35.08 -19.28 -4.66
N GLU A 198 35.04 -18.09 -4.11
CA GLU A 198 34.12 -17.77 -3.03
C GLU A 198 32.72 -17.51 -3.59
N GLU A 199 31.71 -18.07 -2.95
CA GLU A 199 30.29 -17.87 -3.29
C GLU A 199 29.61 -17.08 -2.19
N PHE A 200 28.85 -16.08 -2.58
CA PHE A 200 28.01 -15.33 -1.63
C PHE A 200 26.67 -14.94 -2.24
N PRO A 201 25.58 -15.01 -1.47
CA PRO A 201 24.27 -14.64 -1.94
C PRO A 201 24.09 -13.11 -1.94
N ILE A 202 23.50 -12.59 -3.02
CA ILE A 202 22.95 -11.23 -3.07
C ILE A 202 21.45 -11.31 -3.11
N SER A 203 20.78 -10.67 -2.14
CA SER A 203 19.35 -10.52 -2.11
C SER A 203 18.96 -9.23 -2.78
N VAL A 204 18.08 -9.32 -3.78
CA VAL A 204 17.53 -8.17 -4.49
C VAL A 204 16.02 -8.16 -4.29
N LYS A 205 15.44 -6.98 -4.05
CA LYS A 205 13.98 -6.77 -3.98
C LYS A 205 13.56 -5.91 -5.16
N SER A 206 12.58 -6.37 -5.93
CA SER A 206 11.98 -5.64 -7.04
C SER A 206 10.49 -5.46 -6.80
N HIS A 207 9.98 -4.25 -7.04
CA HIS A 207 8.55 -3.94 -6.97
C HIS A 207 7.83 -4.17 -8.30
N ASN A 208 8.56 -4.37 -9.40
CA ASN A 208 7.94 -4.45 -10.71
C ASN A 208 7.83 -5.88 -11.22
N ASP A 209 8.96 -6.55 -11.42
CA ASP A 209 8.96 -7.87 -12.04
C ASP A 209 10.20 -8.67 -11.61
N GLU A 210 10.21 -9.93 -12.01
CA GLU A 210 11.34 -10.81 -11.85
C GLU A 210 12.57 -10.24 -12.55
N ILE A 211 13.67 -10.12 -11.79
CA ILE A 211 14.95 -9.70 -12.33
C ILE A 211 15.54 -10.87 -13.11
N SER A 212 15.94 -10.62 -14.34
CA SER A 212 16.60 -11.59 -15.20
C SER A 212 18.02 -11.17 -15.56
N ASN A 213 18.82 -12.10 -16.11
CA ASN A 213 20.16 -11.85 -16.60
C ASN A 213 21.06 -11.10 -15.56
N PHE A 214 20.96 -11.54 -14.30
CA PHE A 214 21.79 -10.99 -13.22
C PHE A 214 23.24 -11.45 -13.39
N GLU A 215 24.17 -10.49 -13.55
CA GLU A 215 25.58 -10.73 -13.74
C GLU A 215 26.41 -9.86 -12.81
N PHE A 216 27.45 -10.42 -12.25
CA PHE A 216 28.48 -9.71 -11.50
C PHE A 216 29.82 -9.74 -12.23
N ASN A 217 30.34 -8.57 -12.56
CA ASN A 217 31.69 -8.42 -13.11
C ASN A 217 32.63 -7.96 -12.01
N GLU A 218 33.43 -8.89 -11.48
CA GLU A 218 34.37 -8.64 -10.40
C GLU A 218 35.48 -7.65 -10.79
N THR A 219 35.99 -7.70 -12.03
CA THR A 219 37.05 -6.80 -12.50
C THR A 219 36.58 -5.34 -12.52
N LEU A 220 35.34 -5.10 -12.87
CA LEU A 220 34.73 -3.76 -12.92
C LEU A 220 33.99 -3.39 -11.63
N ASN A 221 33.87 -4.32 -10.70
CA ASN A 221 33.04 -4.22 -9.50
C ASN A 221 31.62 -3.74 -9.83
N LYS A 222 31.00 -4.36 -10.85
CA LYS A 222 29.73 -3.94 -11.43
C LYS A 222 28.73 -5.09 -11.44
N ILE A 223 27.51 -4.77 -11.01
CA ILE A 223 26.33 -5.61 -11.18
C ILE A 223 25.54 -5.09 -12.39
N SER A 224 25.09 -6.01 -13.24
CA SER A 224 24.16 -5.76 -14.34
C SER A 224 23.01 -6.76 -14.27
N TYR A 225 21.82 -6.32 -14.62
CA TYR A 225 20.60 -7.12 -14.64
C TYR A 225 19.60 -6.52 -15.61
N GLU A 226 18.61 -7.30 -15.99
CA GLU A 226 17.49 -6.87 -16.82
C GLU A 226 16.20 -6.96 -15.99
N ILE A 227 15.38 -5.93 -16.10
CA ILE A 227 14.00 -5.93 -15.62
C ILE A 227 13.13 -5.93 -16.86
N PRO A 228 12.29 -6.97 -17.11
CA PRO A 228 11.35 -6.95 -18.20
C PRO A 228 10.38 -5.80 -17.98
N PHE A 229 10.25 -4.91 -18.96
CA PHE A 229 9.34 -3.77 -18.89
C PHE A 229 8.23 -3.99 -19.90
N ASP A 230 7.01 -4.28 -19.41
CA ASP A 230 5.83 -4.38 -20.24
C ASP A 230 5.11 -3.03 -20.32
N TRP A 231 5.21 -2.35 -21.47
CA TRP A 231 4.52 -1.09 -21.73
C TRP A 231 2.99 -1.23 -21.78
N ASN A 232 2.46 -2.43 -21.92
CA ASN A 232 1.02 -2.68 -22.10
C ASN A 232 0.28 -2.79 -20.76
N ASP A 233 0.98 -3.04 -19.66
CA ASP A 233 0.35 -3.26 -18.34
C ASP A 233 -0.03 -1.95 -17.62
N HIS A 234 0.38 -0.80 -18.14
CA HIS A 234 0.06 0.52 -17.57
C HIS A 234 -1.16 1.21 -18.20
N SER A 235 -1.96 0.49 -19.01
CA SER A 235 -3.23 1.01 -19.50
C SER A 235 -4.32 0.88 -18.43
N HIS A 236 -4.21 1.62 -17.32
CA HIS A 236 -5.37 1.87 -16.49
C HIS A 236 -6.38 2.68 -17.30
N SER A 237 -7.37 1.99 -17.82
CA SER A 237 -8.51 2.62 -18.46
C SER A 237 -9.25 3.45 -17.42
N SER A 238 -9.02 4.76 -17.46
CA SER A 238 -9.93 5.72 -16.83
C SER A 238 -11.25 5.68 -17.59
N THR A 239 -12.25 5.04 -17.05
CA THR A 239 -13.67 5.22 -17.40
C THR A 239 -14.37 5.96 -16.30
#